data_f424a1dab3266681f4831b8526391f63
#
_entry.id   f424a1dab3266681f4831b8526391f63
#
_cell.length_a   1.000
_cell.length_b   1.000
_cell.length_c   1.000
_cell.angle_alpha   90.00
_cell.angle_beta   90.00
_cell.angle_gamma   90.00
#
_symmetry.space_group_name_H-M   'P 1'
#
loop_
_entity.id
_entity.type
_entity.pdbx_description
1 polymer ?
#
loop_
_entity_poly.entity_id
_entity_poly.type
_entity_poly.pdbx_seq_one_letter_code
_entity_poly.pdbx_strand_id
1 'polypeptide(L)' 'MPITEEHPDFVTAFSRGLSVIKTFERGAERQTLSEVAAKTGLSRASVRRFLLTLEAIGYVAQEGNTFRLLP' A
#
# COMPACT_ATOMS: atom_id res chain seq x y z
N MET A 1 15.30 6.78 -20.63
CA MET A 1 15.21 5.52 -19.88
C MET A 1 14.76 5.81 -18.46
N PRO A 2 13.82 5.03 -17.92
CA PRO A 2 13.45 5.22 -16.52
C PRO A 2 14.61 4.81 -15.61
N ILE A 3 14.67 5.44 -14.43
CA ILE A 3 15.65 5.08 -13.42
C ILE A 3 15.27 3.74 -12.77
N THR A 4 16.25 3.12 -12.15
CA THR A 4 16.05 1.86 -11.42
C THR A 4 16.19 2.11 -9.92
N GLU A 5 15.94 1.06 -9.14
CA GLU A 5 15.99 1.14 -7.67
C GLU A 5 17.35 1.61 -7.13
N GLU A 6 18.41 1.40 -7.88
CA GLU A 6 19.76 1.81 -7.46
C GLU A 6 20.04 3.29 -7.70
N HIS A 7 19.20 3.94 -8.50
CA HIS A 7 19.40 5.37 -8.82
C HIS A 7 19.12 6.22 -7.57
N PRO A 8 19.96 7.24 -7.29
CA PRO A 8 19.76 8.07 -6.09
C PRO A 8 18.43 8.81 -6.05
N ASP A 9 17.82 9.06 -7.19
CA ASP A 9 16.53 9.72 -7.24
C ASP A 9 15.33 8.79 -7.09
N PHE A 10 15.56 7.48 -7.01
CA PHE A 10 14.49 6.52 -6.80
C PHE A 10 14.01 6.58 -5.35
N VAL A 11 12.72 6.83 -5.16
CA VAL A 11 12.15 6.94 -3.82
C VAL A 11 11.46 5.61 -3.47
N THR A 12 12.17 4.77 -2.72
CA THR A 12 11.71 3.43 -2.37
C THR A 12 10.39 3.44 -1.61
N ALA A 13 10.23 4.35 -0.65
CA ALA A 13 8.99 4.43 0.14
C ALA A 13 7.79 4.75 -0.76
N PHE A 14 7.96 5.63 -1.74
CA PHE A 14 6.90 5.97 -2.68
C PHE A 14 6.51 4.75 -3.53
N SER A 15 7.50 4.04 -4.04
CA SER A 15 7.28 2.82 -4.81
C SER A 15 6.52 1.76 -4.00
N ARG A 16 6.93 1.56 -2.74
CA ARG A 16 6.27 0.60 -1.86
C ARG A 16 4.84 1.01 -1.54
N GLY A 17 4.60 2.30 -1.29
CA GLY A 17 3.25 2.81 -1.05
C GLY A 17 2.33 2.56 -2.24
N LEU A 18 2.83 2.78 -3.46
CA LEU A 18 2.07 2.49 -4.67
C LEU A 18 1.78 1.00 -4.81
N SER A 19 2.71 0.13 -4.44
CA SER A 19 2.46 -1.32 -4.50
C SER A 19 1.32 -1.73 -3.55
N VAL A 20 1.21 -1.06 -2.41
CA VAL A 20 0.10 -1.28 -1.48
C VAL A 20 -1.23 -0.87 -2.12
N ILE A 21 -1.29 0.30 -2.73
CA ILE A 21 -2.49 0.78 -3.42
C ILE A 21 -2.91 -0.20 -4.53
N LYS A 22 -1.96 -0.69 -5.29
CA LYS A 22 -2.23 -1.61 -6.39
C LYS A 22 -2.88 -2.92 -5.96
N THR A 23 -2.70 -3.34 -4.71
CA THR A 23 -3.34 -4.58 -4.24
C THR A 23 -4.86 -4.48 -4.22
N PHE A 24 -5.40 -3.26 -4.18
CA PHE A 24 -6.85 -3.04 -4.16
C PHE A 24 -7.48 -3.05 -5.54
N GLU A 25 -6.69 -3.22 -6.59
CA GLU A 25 -7.20 -3.33 -7.95
C GLU A 25 -7.79 -4.73 -8.17
N ARG A 26 -8.54 -4.90 -9.26
CA ARG A 26 -9.10 -6.20 -9.68
C ARG A 26 -10.10 -6.80 -8.69
N GLY A 27 -10.96 -5.97 -8.13
CA GLY A 27 -12.07 -6.44 -7.32
C GLY A 27 -11.74 -6.79 -5.88
N ALA A 28 -10.51 -6.57 -5.44
CA ALA A 28 -10.14 -6.73 -4.05
C ALA A 28 -10.57 -5.47 -3.29
N GLU A 29 -11.88 -5.32 -3.06
CA GLU A 29 -12.42 -4.11 -2.46
C GLU A 29 -12.00 -3.90 -1.02
N ARG A 30 -11.96 -4.99 -0.26
CA ARG A 30 -11.59 -4.96 1.15
C ARG A 30 -10.50 -5.97 1.40
N GLN A 31 -9.49 -5.55 2.14
CA GLN A 31 -8.36 -6.43 2.46
C GLN A 31 -7.92 -6.22 3.89
N THR A 32 -7.51 -7.29 4.52
CA THR A 32 -6.82 -7.20 5.81
C THR A 32 -5.37 -6.78 5.58
N LEU A 33 -4.75 -6.29 6.63
CA LEU A 33 -3.32 -5.95 6.60
C LEU A 33 -2.48 -7.15 6.16
N SER A 34 -2.81 -8.34 6.65
CA SER A 34 -2.08 -9.56 6.29
C SER A 34 -2.19 -9.89 4.81
N GLU A 35 -3.38 -9.70 4.22
CA GLU A 35 -3.57 -9.94 2.80
C GLU A 35 -2.72 -8.99 1.95
N VAL A 36 -2.68 -7.72 2.31
CA VAL A 36 -1.86 -6.74 1.60
C VAL A 36 -0.37 -7.07 1.75
N ALA A 37 0.05 -7.44 2.95
CA ALA A 37 1.45 -7.84 3.19
C ALA A 37 1.83 -9.04 2.33
N ALA A 38 0.96 -10.05 2.25
CA ALA A 38 1.23 -11.24 1.43
C ALA A 38 1.37 -10.90 -0.05
N LYS A 39 0.52 -10.00 -0.56
CA LYS A 39 0.54 -9.63 -1.98
C LYS A 39 1.75 -8.76 -2.35
N THR A 40 2.21 -7.92 -1.43
CA THR A 40 3.32 -7.00 -1.72
C THR A 40 4.69 -7.57 -1.38
N GLY A 41 4.73 -8.59 -0.52
CA GLY A 41 6.00 -9.08 0.02
C GLY A 41 6.61 -8.15 1.08
N LEU A 42 5.91 -7.11 1.47
CA LEU A 42 6.38 -6.19 2.50
C LEU A 42 6.06 -6.73 3.90
N SER A 43 6.77 -6.25 4.91
CA SER A 43 6.47 -6.61 6.29
C SER A 43 5.11 -6.05 6.71
N ARG A 44 4.47 -6.71 7.67
CA ARG A 44 3.20 -6.22 8.21
C ARG A 44 3.35 -4.83 8.83
N ALA A 45 4.47 -4.59 9.50
CA ALA A 45 4.73 -3.27 10.10
C ALA A 45 4.80 -2.18 9.03
N SER A 46 5.48 -2.44 7.92
CA SER A 46 5.56 -1.47 6.81
C SER A 46 4.19 -1.24 6.19
N VAL A 47 3.44 -2.31 5.91
CA VAL A 47 2.10 -2.20 5.32
C VAL A 47 1.18 -1.40 6.24
N ARG A 48 1.24 -1.66 7.55
CA ARG A 48 0.43 -0.92 8.51
C ARG A 48 0.73 0.57 8.44
N ARG A 49 1.99 0.93 8.40
CA ARG A 49 2.39 2.35 8.32
C ARG A 49 1.91 3.00 7.02
N PHE A 50 2.02 2.30 5.91
CA PHE A 50 1.52 2.82 4.62
C PHE A 50 0.01 2.97 4.65
N LEU A 51 -0.73 1.98 5.15
CA LEU A 51 -2.18 2.05 5.19
C LEU A 51 -2.68 3.15 6.12
N LEU A 52 -2.05 3.32 7.29
CA LEU A 52 -2.41 4.40 8.20
C LEU A 52 -2.12 5.77 7.59
N THR A 53 -1.04 5.89 6.85
CA THR A 53 -0.71 7.13 6.13
C THR A 53 -1.76 7.41 5.05
N LEU A 54 -2.13 6.39 4.27
CA LEU A 54 -3.14 6.54 3.23
C LEU A 54 -4.50 6.90 3.82
N GLU A 55 -4.82 6.35 4.98
CA GLU A 55 -6.04 6.74 5.69
C GLU A 55 -5.99 8.20 6.10
N ALA A 56 -4.87 8.64 6.66
CA ALA A 56 -4.70 10.02 7.12
C ALA A 56 -4.85 11.04 6.00
N ILE A 57 -4.41 10.70 4.78
CA ILE A 57 -4.51 11.61 3.64
C ILE A 57 -5.79 11.38 2.80
N GLY A 58 -6.69 10.52 3.26
CA GLY A 58 -8.02 10.38 2.67
C GLY A 58 -8.13 9.43 1.48
N TYR A 59 -7.16 8.53 1.32
CA TYR A 59 -7.17 7.58 0.20
C TYR A 59 -7.75 6.23 0.56
N VAL A 60 -7.72 5.87 1.84
CA VAL A 60 -8.13 4.55 2.34
C VAL A 60 -8.98 4.75 3.58
N ALA A 61 -9.96 3.89 3.79
CA ALA A 61 -10.73 3.82 5.02
C ALA A 61 -10.51 2.46 5.68
N GLN A 62 -10.40 2.47 6.99
CA GLN A 62 -10.36 1.25 7.79
C GLN A 62 -11.75 0.95 8.32
N GLU A 63 -12.19 -0.28 8.16
CA GLU A 63 -13.47 -0.77 8.67
C GLU A 63 -13.21 -2.09 9.38
N GLY A 64 -13.25 -2.08 10.71
CA GLY A 64 -12.88 -3.24 11.49
C GLY A 64 -11.41 -3.60 11.25
N ASN A 65 -11.16 -4.83 10.82
CA ASN A 65 -9.80 -5.28 10.50
C ASN A 65 -9.49 -5.22 9.00
N THR A 66 -10.34 -4.57 8.21
CA THR A 66 -10.13 -4.46 6.77
C THR A 66 -9.94 -3.01 6.35
N PHE A 67 -9.32 -2.84 5.19
CA PHE A 67 -9.10 -1.54 4.56
C PHE A 67 -9.70 -1.56 3.16
N ARG A 68 -10.15 -0.40 2.69
CA ARG A 68 -10.64 -0.23 1.32
C ARG A 68 -10.21 1.10 0.75
N LEU A 69 -10.04 1.18 -0.57
CA LEU A 69 -9.78 2.45 -1.23
C LEU A 69 -11.06 3.30 -1.22
N LEU A 70 -10.87 4.59 -1.00
CA LEU A 70 -11.94 5.56 -1.13
C LEU A 70 -12.04 6.00 -2.59
N PRO A 71 -13.27 6.33 -3.06
CA PRO A 71 -13.46 6.81 -4.43
C PRO A 71 -12.82 8.15 -4.72
#